data_d9464a64f066292fe2fba4034f0cfea6
#
_entry.id   d9464a64f066292fe2fba4034f0cfea6
#
_cell.length_a   1.000
_cell.length_b   1.000
_cell.length_c   1.000
_cell.angle_alpha   90.00
_cell.angle_beta   90.00
_cell.angle_gamma   90.00
#
_symmetry.space_group_name_H-M   'P 1'
#
loop_
_entity.id
_entity.type
_entity.pdbx_description
1 polymer ?
#
loop_
_entity_poly.entity_id
_entity_poly.type
_entity_poly.pdbx_seq_one_letter_code
_entity_poly.pdbx_strand_id
1 'polypeptide(L)'
;MKRKERTRILVHFSNEFLTQWAQYFEQQMQFHVIEEPKNALTMLRMRESAQHSLFYLGEVLVSETRVKCRYTIGIGLIQGNELEKSYALAVIDAACNAPLDGVDQLEKALTQEKQKQDAAHARHVAGILKTRVNFETMDV
;
A
#
# COMPACT_ATOMS: atom_id res chain seq x y z
N MET A 1 -6.56 0.92 12.54
CA MET A 1 -6.17 1.61 11.27
C MET A 1 -7.09 1.19 10.14
N LYS A 2 -7.46 2.10 9.24
CA LYS A 2 -8.29 1.74 8.08
C LYS A 2 -7.48 0.91 7.08
N ARG A 3 -8.12 -0.10 6.44
CA ARG A 3 -7.49 -1.00 5.47
C ARG A 3 -6.69 -0.28 4.38
N LYS A 4 -7.28 0.75 3.76
CA LYS A 4 -6.63 1.56 2.73
C LYS A 4 -5.36 2.25 3.22
N GLU A 5 -5.39 2.77 4.43
CA GLU A 5 -4.25 3.45 5.05
C GLU A 5 -3.14 2.46 5.38
N ARG A 6 -3.49 1.31 5.94
CA ARG A 6 -2.57 0.21 6.23
C ARG A 6 -1.83 -0.25 4.96
N THR A 7 -2.56 -0.54 3.90
CA THR A 7 -1.98 -0.95 2.62
C THR A 7 -1.04 0.12 2.06
N ARG A 8 -1.45 1.39 2.11
CA ARG A 8 -0.61 2.50 1.63
C ARG A 8 0.75 2.56 2.34
N ILE A 9 0.79 2.25 3.61
CA ILE A 9 2.04 2.25 4.38
C ILE A 9 2.84 0.99 4.07
N LEU A 10 2.18 -0.18 4.07
CA LEU A 10 2.82 -1.49 3.88
C LEU A 10 3.57 -1.60 2.54
N VAL A 11 3.06 -1.03 1.47
CA VAL A 11 3.72 -1.11 0.16
C VAL A 11 5.11 -0.46 0.12
N HIS A 12 5.41 0.43 1.06
CA HIS A 12 6.71 1.09 1.17
C HIS A 12 7.72 0.33 2.03
N PHE A 13 7.29 -0.71 2.75
CA PHE A 13 8.21 -1.54 3.54
C PHE A 13 9.06 -2.46 2.65
N SER A 14 10.20 -2.88 3.19
CA SER A 14 11.05 -3.88 2.54
C SER A 14 10.37 -5.23 2.44
N ASN A 15 10.79 -6.04 1.46
CA ASN A 15 10.30 -7.42 1.33
C ASN A 15 10.57 -8.24 2.58
N GLU A 16 11.73 -8.05 3.20
CA GLU A 16 12.12 -8.75 4.42
C GLU A 16 11.15 -8.50 5.57
N PHE A 17 10.79 -7.24 5.81
CA PHE A 17 9.83 -6.87 6.84
C PHE A 17 8.46 -7.52 6.60
N LEU A 18 7.96 -7.44 5.37
CA LEU A 18 6.67 -8.03 5.02
C LEU A 18 6.68 -9.55 5.11
N THR A 19 7.76 -10.20 4.67
CA THR A 19 7.91 -11.64 4.73
C THR A 19 7.99 -12.13 6.18
N GLN A 20 8.70 -11.44 7.06
CA GLN A 20 8.76 -11.79 8.49
C GLN A 20 7.37 -11.74 9.13
N TRP A 21 6.59 -10.70 8.88
CA TRP A 21 5.24 -10.61 9.40
C TRP A 21 4.28 -11.63 8.79
N ALA A 22 4.40 -11.90 7.49
CA ALA A 22 3.62 -12.95 6.85
C ALA A 22 3.90 -14.32 7.48
N GLN A 23 5.17 -14.69 7.64
CA GLN A 23 5.58 -15.94 8.29
C GLN A 23 5.09 -16.02 9.75
N TYR A 24 5.15 -14.91 10.47
CA TYR A 24 4.64 -14.86 11.84
C TYR A 24 3.15 -15.20 11.92
N PHE A 25 2.34 -14.67 11.01
CA PHE A 25 0.91 -14.98 10.96
C PHE A 25 0.64 -16.39 10.43
N GLU A 26 1.41 -16.88 9.47
CA GLU A 26 1.28 -18.25 8.95
C GLU A 26 1.57 -19.31 10.00
N GLN A 27 2.40 -19.03 10.99
CA GLN A 27 2.63 -19.94 12.11
C GLN A 27 1.44 -20.05 13.07
N GLN A 28 0.58 -19.03 13.11
CA GLN A 28 -0.58 -19.01 14.00
C GLN A 28 -1.82 -19.64 13.37
N MET A 29 -1.97 -19.54 12.05
CA MET A 29 -3.17 -19.95 11.35
C MET A 29 -2.86 -20.40 9.93
N GLN A 30 -3.65 -21.33 9.45
CA GLN A 30 -3.55 -21.78 8.07
C GLN A 30 -4.18 -20.74 7.12
N PHE A 31 -3.42 -20.38 6.09
CA PHE A 31 -3.87 -19.54 4.99
C PHE A 31 -4.08 -20.39 3.74
N HIS A 32 -5.18 -20.15 3.04
CA HIS A 32 -5.49 -20.81 1.79
C HIS A 32 -5.35 -19.81 0.63
N VAL A 33 -4.53 -20.15 -0.34
CA VAL A 33 -4.36 -19.32 -1.54
C VAL A 33 -5.59 -19.49 -2.43
N ILE A 34 -6.31 -18.39 -2.67
CA ILE A 34 -7.46 -18.35 -3.60
C ILE A 34 -6.96 -18.06 -5.01
N GLU A 35 -6.11 -17.05 -5.14
CA GLU A 35 -5.41 -16.69 -6.37
C GLU A 35 -3.93 -16.62 -6.06
N GLU A 36 -3.14 -17.43 -6.77
CA GLU A 36 -1.69 -17.41 -6.65
C GLU A 36 -1.11 -16.05 -7.09
N PRO A 37 0.09 -15.68 -6.59
CA PRO A 37 0.75 -14.47 -7.04
C PRO A 37 0.88 -14.46 -8.57
N LYS A 38 0.33 -13.44 -9.18
CA LYS A 38 0.35 -13.26 -10.64
C LYS A 38 0.51 -11.79 -11.02
N ASN A 39 1.05 -11.57 -12.20
CA ASN A 39 1.05 -10.26 -12.81
C ASN A 39 -0.27 -9.99 -13.53
N ALA A 40 -0.76 -8.78 -13.41
CA ALA A 40 -1.96 -8.31 -14.09
C ALA A 40 -1.78 -6.86 -14.55
N LEU A 41 -2.62 -6.44 -15.46
CA LEU A 41 -2.70 -5.05 -15.88
C LEU A 41 -3.95 -4.42 -15.26
N THR A 42 -3.79 -3.28 -14.64
CA THR A 42 -4.90 -2.47 -14.14
C THR A 42 -4.98 -1.13 -14.84
N MET A 43 -6.19 -0.69 -15.11
CA MET A 43 -6.41 0.59 -15.78
C MET A 43 -6.42 1.72 -14.76
N LEU A 44 -5.65 2.78 -15.04
CA LEU A 44 -5.69 4.02 -14.28
C LEU A 44 -6.82 4.91 -14.80
N ARG A 45 -7.72 5.27 -13.91
CA ARG A 45 -8.75 6.27 -14.18
C ARG A 45 -8.37 7.59 -13.52
N MET A 46 -8.51 8.65 -14.28
CA MET A 46 -8.36 10.01 -13.77
C MET A 46 -9.60 10.82 -14.09
N ARG A 47 -9.83 11.82 -13.26
CA ARG A 47 -10.88 12.81 -13.49
C ARG A 47 -10.22 14.06 -14.04
N GLU A 48 -10.67 14.52 -15.20
CA GLU A 48 -10.15 15.76 -15.76
C GLU A 48 -10.61 16.96 -14.95
N SER A 49 -9.80 18.02 -14.92
CA SER A 49 -10.03 19.18 -14.06
C SER A 49 -11.11 20.15 -14.56
N ALA A 50 -11.39 20.18 -15.88
CA ALA A 50 -12.34 21.13 -16.46
C ALA A 50 -13.80 20.67 -16.34
N GLN A 51 -14.13 19.47 -16.82
CA GLN A 51 -15.49 18.94 -16.84
C GLN A 51 -15.73 17.85 -15.80
N HIS A 52 -14.71 17.49 -15.00
CA HIS A 52 -14.75 16.40 -14.03
C HIS A 52 -15.16 15.03 -14.60
N SER A 53 -14.99 14.83 -15.91
CA SER A 53 -15.25 13.55 -16.56
C SER A 53 -14.14 12.56 -16.26
N LEU A 54 -14.54 11.28 -16.10
CA LEU A 54 -13.58 10.18 -15.90
C LEU A 54 -13.02 9.75 -17.26
N PHE A 55 -11.72 9.57 -17.31
CA PHE A 55 -11.03 8.98 -18.46
C PHE A 55 -9.94 8.00 -18.02
N TYR A 56 -9.60 7.06 -18.90
CA TYR A 56 -8.53 6.11 -18.67
C TYR A 56 -7.20 6.69 -19.14
N LEU A 57 -6.28 6.88 -18.20
CA LEU A 57 -4.96 7.43 -18.49
C LEU A 57 -4.04 6.39 -19.13
N GLY A 58 -4.17 5.12 -18.76
CA GLY A 58 -3.34 4.03 -19.25
C GLY A 58 -3.45 2.80 -18.37
N GLU A 59 -2.58 1.84 -18.63
CA GLU A 59 -2.48 0.59 -17.89
C GLU A 59 -1.22 0.55 -17.05
N VAL A 60 -1.29 -0.07 -15.89
CA VAL A 60 -0.16 -0.28 -14.96
C VAL A 60 -0.01 -1.76 -14.68
N LEU A 61 1.23 -2.25 -14.78
CA LEU A 61 1.57 -3.59 -14.34
C LEU A 61 1.49 -3.66 -12.82
N VAL A 62 0.78 -4.64 -12.32
CA VAL A 62 0.65 -4.94 -10.90
C VAL A 62 0.90 -6.41 -10.64
N SER A 63 1.28 -6.72 -9.42
CA SER A 63 1.27 -8.09 -8.89
C SER A 63 0.12 -8.20 -7.90
N GLU A 64 -0.69 -9.22 -8.04
CA GLU A 64 -1.84 -9.47 -7.18
C GLU A 64 -1.86 -10.89 -6.64
N THR A 65 -2.36 -11.02 -5.43
CA THR A 65 -2.54 -12.29 -4.72
C THR A 65 -3.78 -12.21 -3.85
N ARG A 66 -4.52 -13.30 -3.74
CA ARG A 66 -5.64 -13.41 -2.81
C ARG A 66 -5.49 -14.65 -1.95
N VAL A 67 -5.61 -14.45 -0.65
CA VAL A 67 -5.57 -15.53 0.34
C VAL A 67 -6.79 -15.46 1.24
N LYS A 68 -7.17 -16.61 1.78
CA LYS A 68 -8.25 -16.73 2.75
C LYS A 68 -7.70 -17.21 4.09
N CYS A 69 -8.10 -16.55 5.15
CA CYS A 69 -7.85 -16.96 6.52
C CYS A 69 -9.18 -16.97 7.27
N ARG A 70 -9.61 -18.14 7.76
CA ARG A 70 -10.92 -18.32 8.37
C ARG A 70 -12.04 -17.86 7.42
N TYR A 71 -12.75 -16.81 7.79
CA TYR A 71 -13.85 -16.22 7.01
C TYR A 71 -13.46 -14.93 6.30
N THR A 72 -12.20 -14.53 6.38
CA THR A 72 -11.70 -13.28 5.82
C THR A 72 -10.85 -13.53 4.59
N ILE A 73 -10.88 -12.57 3.68
CA ILE A 73 -10.03 -12.56 2.48
C ILE A 73 -9.06 -11.41 2.59
N GLY A 74 -7.79 -11.73 2.38
CA GLY A 74 -6.71 -10.76 2.22
C GLY A 74 -6.34 -10.60 0.75
N ILE A 75 -6.08 -9.37 0.36
CA ILE A 75 -5.68 -8.99 -0.99
C ILE A 75 -4.35 -8.28 -0.92
N GLY A 76 -3.38 -8.79 -1.64
CA GLY A 76 -2.11 -8.14 -1.88
C GLY A 76 -2.07 -7.59 -3.30
N LEU A 77 -1.94 -6.30 -3.42
CA LEU A 77 -1.82 -5.60 -4.70
C LEU A 77 -0.67 -4.60 -4.62
N ILE A 78 0.28 -4.73 -5.51
CA ILE A 78 1.43 -3.84 -5.59
C ILE A 78 1.81 -3.58 -7.04
N GLN A 79 2.25 -2.37 -7.32
CA GLN A 79 2.74 -2.00 -8.65
C GLN A 79 4.05 -2.71 -8.98
N GLY A 80 4.19 -3.17 -10.21
CA GLY A 80 5.37 -3.82 -10.73
C GLY A 80 5.32 -5.34 -10.63
N ASN A 81 6.45 -5.98 -10.90
CA ASN A 81 6.63 -7.43 -10.83
C ASN A 81 7.19 -7.81 -9.44
N GLU A 82 6.32 -7.84 -8.46
CA GLU A 82 6.63 -8.05 -7.04
C GLU A 82 5.76 -9.18 -6.46
N LEU A 83 5.89 -10.40 -7.03
CA LEU A 83 5.02 -11.54 -6.70
C LEU A 83 5.11 -11.93 -5.23
N GLU A 84 6.31 -12.05 -4.67
CA GLU A 84 6.52 -12.40 -3.26
C GLU A 84 5.94 -11.34 -2.32
N LYS A 85 6.14 -10.08 -2.67
CA LYS A 85 5.62 -8.97 -1.89
C LYS A 85 4.10 -8.90 -1.92
N SER A 86 3.48 -9.21 -3.07
CA SER A 86 2.03 -9.30 -3.19
C SER A 86 1.45 -10.40 -2.31
N TYR A 87 2.12 -11.55 -2.22
CA TYR A 87 1.74 -12.63 -1.33
C TYR A 87 1.80 -12.23 0.15
N ALA A 88 2.93 -11.67 0.57
CA ALA A 88 3.10 -11.21 1.95
C ALA A 88 2.05 -10.15 2.34
N LEU A 89 1.75 -9.21 1.44
CA LEU A 89 0.69 -8.22 1.65
C LEU A 89 -0.68 -8.87 1.80
N ALA A 90 -0.99 -9.90 1.00
CA ALA A 90 -2.26 -10.62 1.09
C ALA A 90 -2.41 -11.35 2.44
N VAL A 91 -1.35 -12.02 2.90
CA VAL A 91 -1.33 -12.70 4.22
C VAL A 91 -1.53 -11.69 5.35
N ILE A 92 -0.80 -10.59 5.35
CA ILE A 92 -0.91 -9.53 6.36
C ILE A 92 -2.32 -8.92 6.35
N ASP A 93 -2.88 -8.66 5.18
CA ASP A 93 -4.22 -8.10 5.06
C ASP A 93 -5.29 -9.06 5.59
N ALA A 94 -5.20 -10.36 5.29
CA ALA A 94 -6.09 -11.37 5.82
C ALA A 94 -5.96 -11.50 7.35
N ALA A 95 -4.75 -11.49 7.87
CA ALA A 95 -4.46 -11.55 9.31
C ALA A 95 -5.07 -10.37 10.07
N CYS A 96 -4.94 -9.16 9.52
CA CYS A 96 -5.53 -7.97 10.12
C CYS A 96 -7.07 -7.97 10.08
N ASN A 97 -7.65 -8.61 9.09
CA ASN A 97 -9.11 -8.74 8.98
C ASN A 97 -9.66 -9.88 9.85
N ALA A 98 -8.83 -10.85 10.23
CA ALA A 98 -9.17 -12.01 11.06
C ALA A 98 -8.58 -11.90 12.47
N PRO A 99 -8.70 -10.85 13.19
CA PRO A 99 -7.97 -10.39 14.38
C PRO A 99 -7.06 -11.48 14.99
N LEU A 100 -5.91 -11.70 14.35
CA LEU A 100 -4.88 -12.62 14.85
C LEU A 100 -3.98 -11.92 15.88
N ASP A 101 -3.31 -12.70 16.71
CA ASP A 101 -2.35 -12.18 17.66
C ASP A 101 -1.20 -11.45 16.94
N GLY A 102 -0.76 -10.32 17.48
CA GLY A 102 0.31 -9.51 16.89
C GLY A 102 -0.16 -8.41 15.92
N VAL A 103 -1.43 -8.37 15.55
CA VAL A 103 -1.97 -7.29 14.70
C VAL A 103 -1.77 -5.93 15.37
N ASP A 104 -1.98 -5.81 16.68
CA ASP A 104 -1.75 -4.56 17.42
C ASP A 104 -0.29 -4.12 17.39
N GLN A 105 0.64 -5.07 17.44
CA GLN A 105 2.07 -4.79 17.33
C GLN A 105 2.45 -4.31 15.93
N LEU A 106 1.90 -4.96 14.92
CA LEU A 106 2.05 -4.51 13.54
C LEU A 106 1.49 -3.09 13.34
N GLU A 107 0.30 -2.80 13.82
CA GLU A 107 -0.32 -1.48 13.71
C GLU A 107 0.49 -0.38 14.41
N LYS A 108 1.10 -0.68 15.54
CA LYS A 108 2.04 0.24 16.21
C LYS A 108 3.27 0.52 15.34
N ALA A 109 3.87 -0.51 14.74
CA ALA A 109 4.99 -0.35 13.82
C ALA A 109 4.61 0.47 12.59
N LEU A 110 3.43 0.21 12.02
CA LEU A 110 2.91 0.98 10.88
C LEU A 110 2.64 2.45 11.23
N THR A 111 2.13 2.71 12.42
CA THR A 111 1.88 4.07 12.89
C THR A 111 3.19 4.87 13.04
N GLN A 112 4.21 4.25 13.59
CA GLN A 112 5.54 4.87 13.69
C GLN A 112 6.14 5.16 12.31
N GLU A 113 6.02 4.23 11.38
CA GLU A 113 6.51 4.41 10.02
C GLU A 113 5.74 5.51 9.27
N LYS A 114 4.42 5.54 9.42
CA LYS A 114 3.60 6.64 8.90
C LYS A 114 4.08 7.99 9.38
N GLN A 115 4.34 8.13 10.68
CA GLN A 115 4.86 9.40 11.23
C GLN A 115 6.19 9.80 10.61
N LYS A 116 7.09 8.84 10.36
CA LYS A 116 8.36 9.11 9.67
C LYS A 116 8.15 9.55 8.23
N GLN A 117 7.25 8.88 7.50
CA GLN A 117 6.92 9.22 6.12
C GLN A 117 6.26 10.60 6.02
N ASP A 118 5.33 10.91 6.90
CA ASP A 118 4.66 12.20 6.95
C ASP A 118 5.66 13.34 7.28
N ALA A 119 6.58 13.09 8.21
CA ALA A 119 7.64 14.05 8.54
C ALA A 119 8.64 14.25 7.38
N ALA A 120 8.99 13.17 6.68
CA ALA A 120 9.86 13.26 5.50
C ALA A 120 9.15 13.99 4.35
N HIS A 121 7.88 13.72 4.13
CA HIS A 121 7.06 14.42 3.14
C HIS A 121 6.93 15.92 3.46
N ALA A 122 6.65 16.28 4.70
CA ALA A 122 6.56 17.66 5.13
C ALA A 122 7.88 18.42 4.91
N ARG A 123 9.03 17.78 5.17
CA ARG A 123 10.36 18.36 4.89
C ARG A 123 10.59 18.57 3.40
N HIS A 124 10.19 17.62 2.58
CA HIS A 124 10.31 17.70 1.13
C HIS A 124 9.46 18.84 0.56
N VAL A 125 8.18 18.93 0.99
CA VAL A 125 7.27 20.03 0.60
C VAL A 125 7.81 21.38 1.05
N ALA A 126 8.32 21.51 2.26
CA ALA A 126 8.93 22.73 2.75
C ALA A 126 10.15 23.15 1.90
N GLY A 127 10.98 22.19 1.46
CA GLY A 127 12.09 22.43 0.53
C GLY A 127 11.63 22.96 -0.83
N ILE A 128 10.56 22.40 -1.39
CA ILE A 128 9.96 22.86 -2.66
C ILE A 128 9.38 24.27 -2.52
N LEU A 129 8.68 24.55 -1.43
CA LEU A 129 8.10 25.89 -1.18
C LEU A 129 9.15 26.98 -1.06
N LYS A 130 10.36 26.67 -0.54
CA LYS A 130 11.49 27.62 -0.50
C LYS A 130 11.99 28.01 -1.89
N THR A 131 11.82 27.16 -2.87
CA THR A 131 12.25 27.39 -4.27
C THR A 131 11.13 27.91 -5.15
N ARG A 132 9.93 28.11 -4.60
CA ARG A 132 8.77 28.62 -5.33
C ARG A 132 9.02 30.05 -5.80
N VAL A 133 8.90 30.27 -7.10
CA VAL A 133 8.93 31.59 -7.70
C VAL A 133 7.56 32.25 -7.61
N ASN A 134 7.48 33.44 -7.01
CA ASN A 134 6.27 34.20 -7.00
C ASN A 134 6.21 35.11 -8.24
N PHE A 135 5.37 34.73 -9.21
CA PHE A 135 5.21 35.48 -10.46
C PHE A 135 4.42 36.80 -10.29
N GLU A 136 3.71 36.99 -9.18
CA GLU A 136 2.96 38.23 -8.89
C GLU A 136 3.86 39.45 -8.72
N THR A 137 5.13 39.26 -8.41
CA THR A 137 6.12 40.31 -8.27
C THR A 137 6.83 40.70 -9.58
N MET A 138 6.48 40.07 -10.69
CA MET A 138 7.08 40.32 -12.02
C MET A 138 6.28 41.31 -12.87
N ASP A 139 5.16 41.82 -12.41
CA ASP A 139 4.41 42.90 -13.04
C ASP A 139 5.16 44.22 -12.77
N VAL A 140 5.92 44.64 -13.76
CA VAL A 140 6.57 45.94 -13.80
C VAL A 140 5.79 46.83 -14.73
#